data_4d08e69fe4e478aba124ab14856f5550
#
_entry.id   4d08e69fe4e478aba124ab14856f5550
#
_cell.length_a   1.000
_cell.length_b   1.000
_cell.length_c   1.000
_cell.angle_alpha   90.00
_cell.angle_beta   90.00
_cell.angle_gamma   90.00
#
_symmetry.space_group_name_H-M   'P 1'
#
loop_
_entity.id
_entity.type
_entity.pdbx_description
1 polymer ?
#
loop_
_entity_poly.entity_id
_entity_poly.type
_entity_poly.pdbx_seq_one_letter_code
_entity_poly.pdbx_strand_id
1 'polypeptide(L)'
;MGQKTVLITGCSEGGIGDALAQTFHKKGFRVFASARNTAKVHHLKDMGLDIVELDVTDETSIKQAVSTVKAATGGYLDFLVNNSGIGYGMPLLDSDVSVAKKMFDVNVFAVVTVTQAFAPLLIASQGTIINIGSVLGKMPFPWSGYYNASKAAVAMLTDQMRIEFAPWKVRAILVNTGAIRTKFLDNLATAPRLPENSLYYPAKDVIDPALAGNEVEKNAMDVNSYAQVVVNNAIRSSPKKHLWSGGGALITWLASSFGWSTIWDTLLPPLAHMPEIINKIRTTERSEQDRQKTK
;
A
#
# COMPACT_ATOMS: atom_id res chain seq x y z
N MET A 1 -32.81 1.00 9.93
CA MET A 1 -31.41 0.56 10.07
C MET A 1 -30.56 1.80 10.37
N GLY A 2 -29.66 1.73 11.35
CA GLY A 2 -28.76 2.84 11.66
C GLY A 2 -27.80 3.14 10.49
N GLN A 3 -27.14 4.29 10.52
CA GLN A 3 -26.12 4.69 9.56
C GLN A 3 -24.95 3.70 9.64
N LYS A 4 -24.52 3.13 8.49
CA LYS A 4 -23.36 2.23 8.43
C LYS A 4 -22.06 2.98 8.75
N THR A 5 -21.13 2.27 9.37
CA THR A 5 -19.89 2.81 9.92
C THR A 5 -18.66 2.30 9.18
N VAL A 6 -17.63 3.14 9.06
CA VAL A 6 -16.32 2.76 8.51
C VAL A 6 -15.19 3.42 9.27
N LEU A 7 -14.18 2.64 9.66
CA LEU A 7 -12.89 3.16 10.12
C LEU A 7 -11.85 3.00 9.01
N ILE A 8 -11.09 4.06 8.75
CA ILE A 8 -10.03 4.07 7.72
C ILE A 8 -8.73 4.50 8.38
N THR A 9 -7.67 3.69 8.23
CA THR A 9 -6.35 4.04 8.75
C THR A 9 -5.56 4.86 7.73
N GLY A 10 -4.81 5.89 8.20
CA GLY A 10 -3.91 6.66 7.36
C GLY A 10 -4.61 7.62 6.38
N CYS A 11 -5.46 8.50 6.90
CA CYS A 11 -6.27 9.45 6.11
C CYS A 11 -5.59 10.81 5.87
N SER A 12 -4.26 10.92 5.92
CA SER A 12 -3.58 12.20 5.66
C SER A 12 -3.99 12.78 4.30
N GLU A 13 -4.14 14.10 4.27
CA GLU A 13 -4.62 14.88 3.12
C GLU A 13 -3.88 14.55 1.81
N GLY A 14 -4.65 14.33 0.74
CA GLY A 14 -4.14 14.00 -0.59
C GLY A 14 -3.70 12.53 -0.75
N GLY A 15 -3.95 11.68 0.26
CA GLY A 15 -3.69 10.24 0.21
C GLY A 15 -4.91 9.41 -0.21
N ILE A 16 -4.68 8.10 -0.41
CA ILE A 16 -5.76 7.14 -0.71
C ILE A 16 -6.79 7.12 0.43
N GLY A 17 -6.33 7.09 1.70
CA GLY A 17 -7.22 7.07 2.87
C GLY A 17 -8.13 8.28 2.96
N ASP A 18 -7.62 9.46 2.63
CA ASP A 18 -8.39 10.70 2.53
C ASP A 18 -9.51 10.59 1.47
N ALA A 19 -9.16 10.21 0.24
CA ALA A 19 -10.14 10.05 -0.84
C ALA A 19 -11.20 8.97 -0.54
N LEU A 20 -10.80 7.86 0.13
CA LEU A 20 -11.72 6.83 0.58
C LEU A 20 -12.67 7.38 1.66
N ALA A 21 -12.15 8.14 2.64
CA ALA A 21 -12.95 8.75 3.70
C ALA A 21 -14.03 9.68 3.14
N GLN A 22 -13.64 10.58 2.24
CA GLN A 22 -14.57 11.47 1.56
C GLN A 22 -15.61 10.70 0.71
N THR A 23 -15.18 9.62 0.04
CA THR A 23 -16.08 8.83 -0.82
C THR A 23 -17.09 8.04 0.01
N PHE A 24 -16.69 7.42 1.12
CA PHE A 24 -17.62 6.77 2.05
C PHE A 24 -18.59 7.78 2.66
N HIS A 25 -18.09 8.96 3.07
CA HIS A 25 -18.94 10.03 3.61
C HIS A 25 -20.00 10.48 2.61
N LYS A 26 -19.63 10.72 1.35
CA LYS A 26 -20.57 11.06 0.26
C LYS A 26 -21.62 9.98 0.00
N LYS A 27 -21.33 8.73 0.37
CA LYS A 27 -22.28 7.59 0.28
C LYS A 27 -23.16 7.45 1.53
N GLY A 28 -23.08 8.39 2.48
CA GLY A 28 -23.90 8.42 3.68
C GLY A 28 -23.41 7.55 4.83
N PHE A 29 -22.13 7.12 4.82
CA PHE A 29 -21.53 6.38 5.94
C PHE A 29 -21.09 7.34 7.04
N ARG A 30 -21.15 6.89 8.29
CA ARG A 30 -20.42 7.51 9.39
C ARG A 30 -18.96 7.07 9.29
N VAL A 31 -18.06 8.02 9.08
CA VAL A 31 -16.65 7.74 8.79
C VAL A 31 -15.78 8.15 9.97
N PHE A 32 -15.00 7.21 10.47
CA PHE A 32 -13.91 7.43 11.41
C PHE A 32 -12.61 7.50 10.61
N ALA A 33 -12.14 8.72 10.34
CA ALA A 33 -10.90 8.96 9.61
C ALA A 33 -9.74 9.04 10.61
N SER A 34 -8.71 8.21 10.44
CA SER A 34 -7.62 8.18 11.41
C SER A 34 -6.26 8.56 10.83
N ALA A 35 -5.44 9.16 11.70
CA ALA A 35 -4.03 9.49 11.46
C ALA A 35 -3.28 9.57 12.78
N ARG A 36 -1.94 9.37 12.74
CA ARG A 36 -1.04 9.60 13.89
C ARG A 36 -0.98 11.07 14.31
N ASN A 37 -1.05 11.96 13.34
CA ASN A 37 -1.11 13.40 13.54
C ASN A 37 -2.44 13.90 13.00
N THR A 38 -3.36 14.24 13.90
CA THR A 38 -4.71 14.68 13.58
C THR A 38 -4.76 16.01 12.83
N ALA A 39 -3.72 16.84 12.91
CA ALA A 39 -3.62 18.07 12.11
C ALA A 39 -3.63 17.79 10.59
N LYS A 40 -3.13 16.63 10.16
CA LYS A 40 -3.10 16.21 8.75
C LYS A 40 -4.47 15.77 8.19
N VAL A 41 -5.49 15.70 9.03
CA VAL A 41 -6.86 15.27 8.67
C VAL A 41 -7.92 16.31 9.09
N HIS A 42 -7.49 17.53 9.41
CA HIS A 42 -8.39 18.57 9.93
C HIS A 42 -9.50 18.92 8.92
N HIS A 43 -9.18 18.97 7.63
CA HIS A 43 -10.14 19.18 6.56
C HIS A 43 -11.29 18.17 6.54
N LEU A 44 -11.05 16.93 6.95
CA LEU A 44 -12.09 15.89 7.06
C LEU A 44 -13.03 16.19 8.25
N LYS A 45 -12.49 16.75 9.35
CA LYS A 45 -13.31 17.21 10.48
C LYS A 45 -14.27 18.32 10.06
N ASP A 46 -13.79 19.28 9.28
CA ASP A 46 -14.59 20.39 8.78
C ASP A 46 -15.72 19.90 7.82
N MET A 47 -15.53 18.74 7.21
CA MET A 47 -16.56 18.06 6.42
C MET A 47 -17.56 17.24 7.27
N GLY A 48 -17.38 17.18 8.60
CA GLY A 48 -18.27 16.44 9.52
C GLY A 48 -17.89 14.95 9.73
N LEU A 49 -16.68 14.53 9.39
CA LEU A 49 -16.20 13.19 9.70
C LEU A 49 -15.68 13.10 11.14
N ASP A 50 -15.83 11.93 11.79
CA ASP A 50 -15.21 11.66 13.07
C ASP A 50 -13.69 11.45 12.90
N ILE A 51 -12.87 12.18 13.66
CA ILE A 51 -11.43 12.04 13.64
C ILE A 51 -10.97 11.17 14.80
N VAL A 52 -10.13 10.17 14.50
CA VAL A 52 -9.54 9.24 15.48
C VAL A 52 -8.02 9.33 15.40
N GLU A 53 -7.37 9.66 16.51
CA GLU A 53 -5.93 9.52 16.61
C GLU A 53 -5.57 8.02 16.64
N LEU A 54 -4.71 7.59 15.72
CA LEU A 54 -4.31 6.18 15.61
C LEU A 54 -2.90 6.06 15.02
N ASP A 55 -1.97 5.63 15.87
CA ASP A 55 -0.73 4.99 15.41
C ASP A 55 -0.96 3.48 15.32
N VAL A 56 -0.92 2.95 14.11
CA VAL A 56 -1.17 1.53 13.86
C VAL A 56 -0.07 0.60 14.38
N THR A 57 1.07 1.15 14.83
CA THR A 57 2.19 0.42 15.42
C THR A 57 2.23 0.50 16.95
N ASP A 58 1.32 1.27 17.57
CA ASP A 58 1.23 1.43 19.03
C ASP A 58 -0.04 0.77 19.58
N GLU A 59 0.14 -0.27 20.39
CA GLU A 59 -0.98 -1.00 21.00
C GLU A 59 -1.88 -0.12 21.87
N THR A 60 -1.32 0.87 22.56
CA THR A 60 -2.10 1.78 23.41
C THR A 60 -2.99 2.65 22.55
N SER A 61 -2.47 3.22 21.48
CA SER A 61 -3.21 4.00 20.49
C SER A 61 -4.33 3.17 19.85
N ILE A 62 -4.04 1.91 19.47
CA ILE A 62 -5.04 1.00 18.89
C ILE A 62 -6.18 0.74 19.90
N LYS A 63 -5.88 0.45 21.17
CA LYS A 63 -6.88 0.22 22.22
C LYS A 63 -7.77 1.45 22.46
N GLN A 64 -7.19 2.64 22.44
CA GLN A 64 -7.92 3.91 22.56
C GLN A 64 -8.86 4.13 21.34
N ALA A 65 -8.37 3.88 20.14
CA ALA A 65 -9.18 3.97 18.93
C ALA A 65 -10.37 3.00 18.93
N VAL A 66 -10.16 1.75 19.38
CA VAL A 66 -11.26 0.77 19.58
C VAL A 66 -12.29 1.29 20.57
N SER A 67 -11.84 1.82 21.72
CA SER A 67 -12.74 2.36 22.75
C SER A 67 -13.58 3.52 22.21
N THR A 68 -12.95 4.44 21.46
CA THR A 68 -13.62 5.58 20.84
C THR A 68 -14.70 5.14 19.85
N VAL A 69 -14.33 4.24 18.91
CA VAL A 69 -15.29 3.73 17.91
C VAL A 69 -16.40 2.93 18.55
N LYS A 70 -16.08 2.07 19.53
CA LYS A 70 -17.07 1.28 20.29
C LYS A 70 -18.10 2.16 20.98
N ALA A 71 -17.67 3.21 21.68
CA ALA A 71 -18.57 4.14 22.36
C ALA A 71 -19.47 4.90 21.37
N ALA A 72 -18.90 5.31 20.23
CA ALA A 72 -19.62 6.08 19.22
C ALA A 72 -20.62 5.27 18.38
N THR A 73 -20.44 3.94 18.29
CA THR A 73 -21.25 3.05 17.44
C THR A 73 -22.17 2.11 18.22
N GLY A 74 -21.98 2.01 19.53
CA GLY A 74 -22.69 1.00 20.33
C GLY A 74 -22.11 -0.41 20.20
N GLY A 75 -20.87 -0.53 19.73
CA GLY A 75 -20.11 -1.80 19.73
C GLY A 75 -20.08 -2.55 18.40
N TYR A 76 -20.32 -1.88 17.28
CA TYR A 76 -20.21 -2.49 15.95
C TYR A 76 -19.46 -1.61 14.96
N LEU A 77 -18.86 -2.23 13.93
CA LEU A 77 -18.16 -1.57 12.84
C LEU A 77 -18.43 -2.32 11.53
N ASP A 78 -19.06 -1.66 10.54
CA ASP A 78 -19.40 -2.32 9.28
C ASP A 78 -18.22 -2.49 8.36
N PHE A 79 -17.27 -1.53 8.35
CA PHE A 79 -16.08 -1.58 7.51
C PHE A 79 -14.83 -1.17 8.27
N LEU A 80 -13.76 -1.95 8.13
CA LEU A 80 -12.40 -1.60 8.51
C LEU A 80 -11.54 -1.50 7.25
N VAL A 81 -10.94 -0.34 7.00
CA VAL A 81 -10.00 -0.14 5.89
C VAL A 81 -8.59 0.00 6.42
N ASN A 82 -7.79 -1.03 6.27
CA ASN A 82 -6.35 -1.01 6.54
C ASN A 82 -5.64 -0.39 5.34
N ASN A 83 -5.43 0.93 5.41
CA ASN A 83 -4.80 1.71 4.34
C ASN A 83 -3.43 2.25 4.73
N SER A 84 -3.13 2.40 6.03
CA SER A 84 -1.80 2.86 6.46
C SER A 84 -0.68 2.04 5.83
N GLY A 85 0.35 2.74 5.34
CA GLY A 85 1.50 2.10 4.73
C GLY A 85 2.60 3.09 4.41
N ILE A 86 3.82 2.58 4.30
CA ILE A 86 5.01 3.33 3.89
C ILE A 86 5.69 2.61 2.72
N GLY A 87 6.39 3.39 1.89
CA GLY A 87 7.19 2.90 0.78
C GLY A 87 8.68 3.07 1.05
N TYR A 88 9.48 2.25 0.39
CA TYR A 88 10.93 2.35 0.36
C TYR A 88 11.45 1.79 -0.94
N GLY A 89 12.25 2.58 -1.65
CA GLY A 89 12.92 2.20 -2.89
C GLY A 89 14.43 2.20 -2.71
N MET A 90 15.08 1.04 -2.93
CA MET A 90 16.53 0.85 -2.94
C MET A 90 16.84 -0.53 -3.55
N PRO A 91 17.97 -0.70 -4.27
CA PRO A 91 18.45 -2.02 -4.63
C PRO A 91 18.61 -2.90 -3.38
N LEU A 92 18.30 -4.19 -3.48
CA LEU A 92 18.39 -5.10 -2.32
C LEU A 92 19.77 -5.15 -1.71
N LEU A 93 20.85 -5.02 -2.52
CA LEU A 93 22.23 -5.01 -2.04
C LEU A 93 22.57 -3.77 -1.20
N ASP A 94 21.88 -2.66 -1.42
CA ASP A 94 22.10 -1.37 -0.72
C ASP A 94 21.01 -1.09 0.31
N SER A 95 20.03 -1.97 0.44
CA SER A 95 18.86 -1.76 1.30
C SER A 95 19.17 -1.98 2.77
N ASP A 96 18.79 -1.01 3.62
CA ASP A 96 18.89 -1.16 5.07
C ASP A 96 17.75 -2.05 5.62
N VAL A 97 18.13 -3.17 6.23
CA VAL A 97 17.21 -4.12 6.88
C VAL A 97 16.42 -3.45 8.03
N SER A 98 16.97 -2.45 8.70
CA SER A 98 16.26 -1.74 9.77
C SER A 98 15.05 -0.97 9.23
N VAL A 99 15.18 -0.38 8.04
CA VAL A 99 14.06 0.27 7.32
C VAL A 99 13.02 -0.76 6.89
N ALA A 100 13.47 -1.92 6.43
CA ALA A 100 12.57 -3.03 6.09
C ALA A 100 11.75 -3.50 7.29
N LYS A 101 12.35 -3.66 8.45
CA LYS A 101 11.64 -4.03 9.70
C LYS A 101 10.55 -3.03 10.02
N LYS A 102 10.86 -1.72 10.06
CA LYS A 102 9.87 -0.66 10.28
C LYS A 102 8.75 -0.67 9.22
N MET A 103 9.09 -0.98 7.98
CA MET A 103 8.09 -1.10 6.91
C MET A 103 7.17 -2.30 7.17
N PHE A 104 7.69 -3.44 7.59
CA PHE A 104 6.88 -4.61 7.93
C PHE A 104 6.01 -4.36 9.15
N ASP A 105 6.49 -3.62 10.15
CA ASP A 105 5.68 -3.22 11.31
C ASP A 105 4.42 -2.46 10.85
N VAL A 106 4.57 -1.48 9.96
CA VAL A 106 3.45 -0.66 9.46
C VAL A 106 2.61 -1.41 8.41
N ASN A 107 3.27 -2.00 7.39
CA ASN A 107 2.57 -2.52 6.22
C ASN A 107 1.95 -3.89 6.45
N VAL A 108 2.51 -4.71 7.36
CA VAL A 108 2.14 -6.11 7.55
C VAL A 108 1.57 -6.36 8.94
N PHE A 109 2.38 -6.17 9.98
CA PHE A 109 1.97 -6.52 11.35
C PHE A 109 0.83 -5.65 11.84
N ALA A 110 0.86 -4.35 11.55
CA ALA A 110 -0.23 -3.45 11.92
C ALA A 110 -1.58 -3.83 11.28
N VAL A 111 -1.59 -4.36 10.04
CA VAL A 111 -2.82 -4.85 9.41
C VAL A 111 -3.47 -5.95 10.26
N VAL A 112 -2.66 -6.86 10.79
CA VAL A 112 -3.14 -7.95 11.65
C VAL A 112 -3.56 -7.40 13.02
N THR A 113 -2.70 -6.62 13.69
CA THR A 113 -2.94 -6.10 15.04
C THR A 113 -4.19 -5.22 15.10
N VAL A 114 -4.35 -4.30 14.15
CA VAL A 114 -5.56 -3.46 14.05
C VAL A 114 -6.79 -4.32 13.78
N THR A 115 -6.70 -5.28 12.85
CA THR A 115 -7.82 -6.18 12.56
C THR A 115 -8.23 -6.99 13.79
N GLN A 116 -7.29 -7.55 14.54
CA GLN A 116 -7.55 -8.30 15.78
C GLN A 116 -8.24 -7.42 16.82
N ALA A 117 -7.77 -6.19 17.01
CA ALA A 117 -8.33 -5.26 17.97
C ALA A 117 -9.78 -4.87 17.63
N PHE A 118 -10.10 -4.67 16.35
CA PHE A 118 -11.45 -4.34 15.89
C PHE A 118 -12.33 -5.56 15.57
N ALA A 119 -11.80 -6.79 15.65
CA ALA A 119 -12.55 -8.01 15.32
C ALA A 119 -13.88 -8.15 16.08
N PRO A 120 -13.98 -7.86 17.40
CA PRO A 120 -15.27 -7.95 18.10
C PRO A 120 -16.35 -7.05 17.48
N LEU A 121 -16.00 -5.84 17.04
CA LEU A 121 -16.93 -4.88 16.44
C LEU A 121 -17.33 -5.32 15.02
N LEU A 122 -16.39 -5.89 14.27
CA LEU A 122 -16.63 -6.43 12.93
C LEU A 122 -17.50 -7.69 12.98
N ILE A 123 -17.29 -8.56 13.96
CA ILE A 123 -18.10 -9.76 14.16
C ILE A 123 -19.53 -9.36 14.51
N ALA A 124 -19.72 -8.37 15.39
CA ALA A 124 -21.04 -7.88 15.80
C ALA A 124 -21.88 -7.35 14.63
N SER A 125 -21.25 -6.77 13.61
CA SER A 125 -21.91 -6.24 12.40
C SER A 125 -21.91 -7.20 11.21
N GLN A 126 -21.22 -8.36 11.29
CA GLN A 126 -20.87 -9.19 10.11
C GLN A 126 -20.17 -8.34 9.03
N GLY A 127 -19.23 -7.53 9.47
CA GLY A 127 -18.61 -6.45 8.71
C GLY A 127 -17.68 -6.89 7.59
N THR A 128 -16.93 -5.93 7.07
CA THR A 128 -16.00 -6.14 5.95
C THR A 128 -14.65 -5.50 6.25
N ILE A 129 -13.59 -6.27 6.11
CA ILE A 129 -12.21 -5.82 6.15
C ILE A 129 -11.79 -5.50 4.70
N ILE A 130 -11.15 -4.35 4.50
CA ILE A 130 -10.58 -3.93 3.22
C ILE A 130 -9.10 -3.64 3.44
N ASN A 131 -8.24 -4.48 2.89
CA ASN A 131 -6.79 -4.29 2.97
C ASN A 131 -6.28 -3.66 1.66
N ILE A 132 -5.63 -2.50 1.77
CA ILE A 132 -5.02 -1.82 0.63
C ILE A 132 -3.67 -2.48 0.34
N GLY A 133 -3.70 -3.43 -0.58
CA GLY A 133 -2.54 -4.11 -1.14
C GLY A 133 -1.87 -3.31 -2.26
N SER A 134 -1.13 -4.01 -3.10
CA SER A 134 -0.47 -3.45 -4.29
C SER A 134 -0.33 -4.49 -5.38
N VAL A 135 -0.30 -4.06 -6.63
CA VAL A 135 0.13 -4.87 -7.77
C VAL A 135 1.55 -5.40 -7.58
N LEU A 136 2.38 -4.65 -6.83
CA LEU A 136 3.76 -5.03 -6.49
C LEU A 136 3.84 -6.23 -5.53
N GLY A 137 2.76 -6.64 -4.91
CA GLY A 137 2.66 -7.93 -4.21
C GLY A 137 2.60 -9.14 -5.15
N LYS A 138 2.47 -8.92 -6.46
CA LYS A 138 2.45 -9.96 -7.51
C LYS A 138 3.52 -9.75 -8.59
N MET A 139 4.01 -8.52 -8.72
CA MET A 139 4.99 -8.11 -9.71
C MET A 139 6.28 -7.70 -9.00
N PRO A 140 7.42 -8.39 -9.22
CA PRO A 140 8.69 -8.10 -8.55
C PRO A 140 9.40 -6.91 -9.21
N PHE A 141 8.76 -5.72 -9.16
CA PHE A 141 9.33 -4.52 -9.76
C PHE A 141 10.67 -4.16 -9.08
N PRO A 142 11.73 -3.88 -9.84
CA PRO A 142 13.05 -3.58 -9.30
C PRO A 142 13.05 -2.40 -8.32
N TRP A 143 14.04 -2.37 -7.45
CA TRP A 143 14.32 -1.31 -6.47
C TRP A 143 13.30 -1.17 -5.34
N SER A 144 12.30 -2.07 -5.28
CA SER A 144 11.24 -2.06 -4.26
C SER A 144 11.11 -3.38 -3.51
N GLY A 145 12.20 -4.14 -3.38
CA GLY A 145 12.17 -5.53 -2.92
C GLY A 145 11.42 -5.74 -1.60
N TYR A 146 11.74 -4.98 -0.55
CA TYR A 146 11.06 -5.09 0.74
C TYR A 146 9.60 -4.61 0.70
N TYR A 147 9.31 -3.57 -0.08
CA TYR A 147 7.93 -3.13 -0.27
C TYR A 147 7.10 -4.21 -0.99
N ASN A 148 7.64 -4.79 -2.06
CA ASN A 148 6.99 -5.87 -2.80
C ASN A 148 6.69 -7.06 -1.87
N ALA A 149 7.68 -7.47 -1.07
CA ALA A 149 7.52 -8.55 -0.09
C ALA A 149 6.44 -8.21 0.95
N SER A 150 6.41 -6.98 1.47
CA SER A 150 5.39 -6.55 2.42
C SER A 150 3.98 -6.62 1.84
N LYS A 151 3.80 -6.22 0.58
CA LYS A 151 2.50 -6.26 -0.10
C LYS A 151 2.09 -7.68 -0.52
N ALA A 152 3.04 -8.56 -0.80
CA ALA A 152 2.78 -9.99 -0.97
C ALA A 152 2.30 -10.64 0.34
N ALA A 153 2.92 -10.28 1.47
CA ALA A 153 2.48 -10.74 2.79
C ALA A 153 1.05 -10.27 3.11
N VAL A 154 0.72 -9.00 2.86
CA VAL A 154 -0.67 -8.49 3.04
C VAL A 154 -1.67 -9.23 2.17
N ALA A 155 -1.30 -9.56 0.93
CA ALA A 155 -2.17 -10.31 0.04
C ALA A 155 -2.49 -11.70 0.61
N MET A 156 -1.48 -12.44 1.06
CA MET A 156 -1.64 -13.76 1.68
C MET A 156 -2.44 -13.68 2.98
N LEU A 157 -2.13 -12.72 3.87
CA LEU A 157 -2.86 -12.52 5.12
C LEU A 157 -4.33 -12.15 4.87
N THR A 158 -4.64 -11.40 3.82
CA THR A 158 -6.03 -11.08 3.46
C THR A 158 -6.79 -12.34 3.01
N ASP A 159 -6.14 -13.21 2.25
CA ASP A 159 -6.72 -14.48 1.84
C ASP A 159 -6.94 -15.40 3.04
N GLN A 160 -6.01 -15.43 3.99
CA GLN A 160 -6.14 -16.15 5.26
C GLN A 160 -7.31 -15.61 6.10
N MET A 161 -7.39 -14.28 6.29
CA MET A 161 -8.51 -13.64 7.00
C MET A 161 -9.86 -13.99 6.39
N ARG A 162 -9.97 -14.07 5.07
CA ARG A 162 -11.21 -14.43 4.39
C ARG A 162 -11.70 -15.82 4.74
N ILE A 163 -10.77 -16.77 4.92
CA ILE A 163 -11.08 -18.15 5.28
C ILE A 163 -11.39 -18.26 6.78
N GLU A 164 -10.52 -17.68 7.62
CA GLU A 164 -10.62 -17.81 9.08
C GLU A 164 -11.82 -17.05 9.66
N PHE A 165 -12.21 -15.91 9.07
CA PHE A 165 -13.32 -15.11 9.58
C PHE A 165 -14.69 -15.48 8.99
N ALA A 166 -14.72 -16.46 8.07
CA ALA A 166 -15.95 -16.96 7.47
C ALA A 166 -17.00 -17.47 8.50
N PRO A 167 -16.63 -18.13 9.61
CA PRO A 167 -17.61 -18.56 10.64
C PRO A 167 -18.43 -17.40 11.21
N TRP A 168 -17.86 -16.21 11.29
CA TRP A 168 -18.54 -14.99 11.77
C TRP A 168 -19.14 -14.15 10.65
N LYS A 169 -19.13 -14.64 9.41
CA LYS A 169 -19.62 -13.92 8.20
C LYS A 169 -18.90 -12.58 7.97
N VAL A 170 -17.71 -12.38 8.55
CA VAL A 170 -16.87 -11.21 8.27
C VAL A 170 -16.17 -11.43 6.94
N ARG A 171 -16.28 -10.46 6.04
CA ARG A 171 -15.68 -10.50 4.71
C ARG A 171 -14.29 -9.86 4.72
N ALA A 172 -13.38 -10.35 3.88
CA ALA A 172 -12.09 -9.70 3.64
C ALA A 172 -11.88 -9.48 2.14
N ILE A 173 -11.50 -8.24 1.79
CA ILE A 173 -11.26 -7.78 0.41
C ILE A 173 -9.81 -7.32 0.33
N LEU A 174 -9.07 -7.86 -0.64
CA LEU A 174 -7.78 -7.34 -1.05
C LEU A 174 -7.97 -6.36 -2.21
N VAL A 175 -7.44 -5.15 -2.08
CA VAL A 175 -7.35 -4.21 -3.21
C VAL A 175 -5.92 -4.23 -3.76
N ASN A 176 -5.74 -4.84 -4.93
CA ASN A 176 -4.46 -4.83 -5.66
C ASN A 176 -4.30 -3.47 -6.35
N THR A 177 -3.73 -2.52 -5.62
CA THR A 177 -3.62 -1.12 -6.02
C THR A 177 -2.46 -0.94 -6.99
N GLY A 178 -2.75 -0.43 -8.18
CA GLY A 178 -1.74 0.03 -9.14
C GLY A 178 -1.24 1.44 -8.82
N ALA A 179 -0.68 2.13 -9.82
CA ALA A 179 -0.23 3.50 -9.65
C ALA A 179 -1.42 4.45 -9.43
N ILE A 180 -1.37 5.22 -8.34
CA ILE A 180 -2.37 6.23 -7.97
C ILE A 180 -1.64 7.56 -7.72
N ARG A 181 -2.17 8.65 -8.31
CA ARG A 181 -1.63 10.00 -8.11
C ARG A 181 -2.00 10.50 -6.72
N THR A 182 -1.00 10.52 -5.82
CA THR A 182 -1.15 10.90 -4.41
C THR A 182 0.13 11.50 -3.88
N LYS A 183 0.05 12.22 -2.77
CA LYS A 183 1.23 12.69 -2.01
C LYS A 183 2.16 11.58 -1.50
N PHE A 184 1.79 10.31 -1.63
CA PHE A 184 2.68 9.18 -1.35
C PHE A 184 3.88 9.16 -2.30
N LEU A 185 3.68 9.53 -3.57
CA LEU A 185 4.76 9.63 -4.55
C LEU A 185 5.72 10.79 -4.22
N ASP A 186 5.21 11.90 -3.68
CA ASP A 186 6.03 13.02 -3.22
C ASP A 186 7.01 12.58 -2.11
N ASN A 187 6.58 11.66 -1.25
CA ASN A 187 7.45 11.09 -0.22
C ASN A 187 8.55 10.18 -0.81
N LEU A 188 8.30 9.54 -1.95
CA LEU A 188 9.33 8.78 -2.68
C LEU A 188 10.34 9.69 -3.34
N ALA A 189 9.94 10.88 -3.79
CA ALA A 189 10.85 11.87 -4.39
C ALA A 189 11.93 12.36 -3.39
N THR A 190 11.67 12.25 -2.07
CA THR A 190 12.65 12.51 -1.00
C THR A 190 13.38 11.25 -0.55
N ALA A 191 13.21 10.12 -1.24
CA ALA A 191 13.88 8.86 -0.93
C ALA A 191 15.42 8.99 -1.03
N PRO A 192 16.16 8.17 -0.27
CA PRO A 192 17.62 8.18 -0.35
C PRO A 192 18.06 7.82 -1.77
N ARG A 193 19.09 8.54 -2.24
CA ARG A 193 19.74 8.25 -3.52
C ARG A 193 20.67 7.06 -3.37
N LEU A 194 21.04 6.48 -4.50
CA LEU A 194 21.98 5.38 -4.56
C LEU A 194 23.31 5.76 -3.90
N PRO A 195 23.84 4.96 -2.94
CA PRO A 195 25.12 5.25 -2.28
C PRO A 195 26.30 5.26 -3.28
N GLU A 196 27.30 6.10 -3.03
CA GLU A 196 28.48 6.20 -3.92
C GLU A 196 29.30 4.90 -4.02
N ASN A 197 29.27 4.09 -2.96
CA ASN A 197 29.91 2.78 -2.91
C ASN A 197 29.04 1.63 -3.43
N SER A 198 27.85 1.90 -3.96
CA SER A 198 26.98 0.90 -4.53
C SER A 198 27.60 0.27 -5.79
N LEU A 199 27.42 -1.03 -5.95
CA LEU A 199 27.76 -1.74 -7.20
C LEU A 199 26.92 -1.26 -8.39
N TYR A 200 25.80 -0.63 -8.15
CA TYR A 200 24.92 -0.03 -9.16
C TYR A 200 25.28 1.43 -9.49
N TYR A 201 26.23 2.03 -8.78
CA TYR A 201 26.57 3.45 -8.94
C TYR A 201 26.91 3.89 -10.36
N PRO A 202 27.54 3.05 -11.23
CA PRO A 202 27.76 3.40 -12.64
C PRO A 202 26.47 3.71 -13.43
N ALA A 203 25.32 3.23 -12.95
CA ALA A 203 24.02 3.45 -13.57
C ALA A 203 23.09 4.35 -12.74
N LYS A 204 23.63 5.16 -11.82
CA LYS A 204 22.86 6.00 -10.90
C LYS A 204 21.92 6.97 -11.61
N ASP A 205 22.30 7.46 -12.76
CA ASP A 205 21.51 8.37 -13.60
C ASP A 205 20.22 7.75 -14.14
N VAL A 206 20.16 6.42 -14.20
CA VAL A 206 18.96 5.65 -14.56
C VAL A 206 18.18 5.22 -13.30
N ILE A 207 18.90 4.83 -12.25
CA ILE A 207 18.30 4.26 -11.05
C ILE A 207 17.71 5.34 -10.13
N ASP A 208 18.39 6.47 -9.90
CA ASP A 208 17.89 7.54 -9.02
C ASP A 208 16.51 8.09 -9.44
N PRO A 209 16.23 8.35 -10.74
CA PRO A 209 14.89 8.72 -11.20
C PRO A 209 13.83 7.64 -10.95
N ALA A 210 14.21 6.35 -11.06
CA ALA A 210 13.32 5.24 -10.79
C ALA A 210 12.99 5.13 -9.29
N LEU A 211 13.99 5.34 -8.41
CA LEU A 211 13.78 5.42 -6.95
C LEU A 211 12.86 6.57 -6.57
N ALA A 212 12.94 7.70 -7.26
CA ALA A 212 12.05 8.85 -7.06
C ALA A 212 10.61 8.62 -7.58
N GLY A 213 10.32 7.52 -8.26
CA GLY A 213 8.98 7.18 -8.71
C GLY A 213 8.51 7.88 -10.00
N ASN A 214 9.41 8.53 -10.75
CA ASN A 214 9.07 9.34 -11.93
C ASN A 214 8.26 8.58 -12.98
N GLU A 215 8.52 7.28 -13.20
CA GLU A 215 7.80 6.47 -14.18
C GLU A 215 6.40 6.05 -13.68
N VAL A 216 6.23 5.95 -12.36
CA VAL A 216 4.96 5.56 -11.73
C VAL A 216 3.91 6.64 -11.93
N GLU A 217 4.31 7.91 -11.88
CA GLU A 217 3.43 9.06 -11.97
C GLU A 217 2.75 9.18 -13.35
N LYS A 218 3.47 8.85 -14.44
CA LYS A 218 2.96 8.97 -15.82
C LYS A 218 1.68 8.17 -16.07
N ASN A 219 1.54 7.03 -15.43
CA ASN A 219 0.41 6.10 -15.61
C ASN A 219 -0.53 6.08 -14.40
N ALA A 220 -0.38 7.02 -13.48
CA ALA A 220 -1.15 7.03 -12.24
C ALA A 220 -2.62 7.43 -12.48
N MET A 221 -3.52 6.62 -11.93
CA MET A 221 -4.97 6.90 -11.91
C MET A 221 -5.27 8.04 -10.92
N ASP A 222 -6.28 8.82 -11.21
CA ASP A 222 -6.82 9.83 -10.28
C ASP A 222 -7.30 9.17 -8.98
N VAL A 223 -6.95 9.76 -7.83
CA VAL A 223 -7.23 9.18 -6.51
C VAL A 223 -8.72 9.12 -6.19
N ASN A 224 -9.51 10.09 -6.65
CA ASN A 224 -10.96 10.11 -6.39
C ASN A 224 -11.67 9.04 -7.23
N SER A 225 -11.26 8.89 -8.49
CA SER A 225 -11.74 7.82 -9.37
C SER A 225 -11.42 6.44 -8.79
N TYR A 226 -10.21 6.26 -8.26
CA TYR A 226 -9.82 5.04 -7.56
C TYR A 226 -10.69 4.78 -6.31
N ALA A 227 -10.88 5.79 -5.47
CA ALA A 227 -11.69 5.68 -4.26
C ALA A 227 -13.14 5.28 -4.58
N GLN A 228 -13.72 5.84 -5.65
CA GLN A 228 -15.06 5.45 -6.12
C GLN A 228 -15.12 3.97 -6.52
N VAL A 229 -14.12 3.46 -7.24
CA VAL A 229 -14.06 2.04 -7.63
C VAL A 229 -13.98 1.14 -6.40
N VAL A 230 -13.13 1.48 -5.42
CA VAL A 230 -12.96 0.69 -4.19
C VAL A 230 -14.25 0.69 -3.37
N VAL A 231 -14.83 1.86 -3.10
CA VAL A 231 -16.04 1.98 -2.27
C VAL A 231 -17.23 1.32 -2.98
N ASN A 232 -17.42 1.56 -4.28
CA ASN A 232 -18.51 0.92 -5.04
C ASN A 232 -18.39 -0.61 -5.05
N ASN A 233 -17.17 -1.18 -5.05
CA ASN A 233 -17.00 -2.61 -4.88
C ASN A 233 -17.35 -3.06 -3.45
N ALA A 234 -16.86 -2.37 -2.45
CA ALA A 234 -16.99 -2.74 -1.05
C ALA A 234 -18.45 -2.80 -0.56
N ILE A 235 -19.28 -1.87 -1.03
CA ILE A 235 -20.70 -1.76 -0.64
C ILE A 235 -21.65 -2.73 -1.36
N ARG A 236 -21.16 -3.53 -2.32
CA ARG A 236 -21.97 -4.54 -3.03
C ARG A 236 -22.39 -5.65 -2.07
N SER A 237 -23.53 -6.27 -2.33
CA SER A 237 -23.95 -7.50 -1.64
C SER A 237 -22.94 -8.64 -1.82
N SER A 238 -22.34 -8.76 -3.02
CA SER A 238 -21.25 -9.68 -3.35
C SER A 238 -20.06 -8.92 -3.94
N PRO A 239 -19.15 -8.40 -3.11
CA PRO A 239 -17.98 -7.69 -3.58
C PRO A 239 -16.93 -8.63 -4.20
N LYS A 240 -16.15 -8.12 -5.16
CA LYS A 240 -14.95 -8.83 -5.63
C LYS A 240 -13.97 -8.97 -4.45
N LYS A 241 -13.54 -10.20 -4.20
CA LYS A 241 -12.61 -10.53 -3.10
C LYS A 241 -11.20 -10.00 -3.37
N HIS A 242 -10.77 -10.02 -4.63
CA HIS A 242 -9.58 -9.37 -5.16
C HIS A 242 -10.03 -8.30 -6.15
N LEU A 243 -9.90 -7.04 -5.75
CA LEU A 243 -10.17 -5.89 -6.61
C LEU A 243 -8.83 -5.40 -7.20
N TRP A 244 -8.80 -5.18 -8.49
CA TRP A 244 -7.65 -4.62 -9.19
C TRP A 244 -8.02 -3.23 -9.72
N SER A 245 -7.26 -2.19 -9.31
CA SER A 245 -7.56 -0.82 -9.70
C SER A 245 -6.30 0.05 -9.62
N GLY A 246 -6.21 1.02 -10.52
CA GLY A 246 -5.03 1.90 -10.65
C GLY A 246 -4.22 1.61 -11.90
N GLY A 247 -3.22 2.46 -12.16
CA GLY A 247 -2.34 2.31 -13.32
C GLY A 247 -1.59 0.98 -13.29
N GLY A 248 -1.58 0.28 -14.42
CA GLY A 248 -0.93 -1.03 -14.57
C GLY A 248 -1.66 -2.22 -13.93
N ALA A 249 -2.75 -1.99 -13.18
CA ALA A 249 -3.43 -3.07 -12.44
C ALA A 249 -4.00 -4.17 -13.35
N LEU A 250 -4.58 -3.80 -14.50
CA LEU A 250 -5.13 -4.77 -15.45
C LEU A 250 -4.04 -5.66 -16.07
N ILE A 251 -2.93 -5.05 -16.49
CA ILE A 251 -1.81 -5.78 -17.10
C ILE A 251 -1.21 -6.73 -16.07
N THR A 252 -1.00 -6.27 -14.82
CA THR A 252 -0.46 -7.11 -13.75
C THR A 252 -1.42 -8.27 -13.44
N TRP A 253 -2.72 -8.03 -13.41
CA TRP A 253 -3.70 -9.10 -13.23
C TRP A 253 -3.64 -10.14 -14.34
N LEU A 254 -3.62 -9.71 -15.60
CA LEU A 254 -3.53 -10.61 -16.75
C LEU A 254 -2.24 -11.45 -16.72
N ALA A 255 -1.09 -10.80 -16.53
CA ALA A 255 0.20 -11.48 -16.49
C ALA A 255 0.29 -12.45 -15.31
N SER A 256 -0.19 -12.07 -14.12
CA SER A 256 -0.14 -12.93 -12.94
C SER A 256 -1.17 -14.07 -12.96
N SER A 257 -2.27 -13.94 -13.72
CA SER A 257 -3.35 -14.95 -13.78
C SER A 257 -3.17 -15.95 -14.89
N PHE A 258 -2.61 -15.53 -16.02
CA PHE A 258 -2.51 -16.34 -17.24
C PHE A 258 -1.08 -16.56 -17.73
N GLY A 259 -0.10 -15.83 -17.17
CA GLY A 259 1.31 -16.01 -17.48
C GLY A 259 1.92 -17.19 -16.71
N TRP A 260 3.11 -17.58 -17.13
CA TRP A 260 3.92 -18.55 -16.39
C TRP A 260 4.61 -17.91 -15.19
N SER A 261 5.12 -18.72 -14.27
CA SER A 261 5.66 -18.26 -12.97
C SER A 261 6.79 -17.22 -13.08
N THR A 262 7.57 -17.25 -14.15
CA THR A 262 8.70 -16.32 -14.41
C THR A 262 8.40 -15.31 -15.52
N ILE A 263 7.12 -15.02 -15.81
CA ILE A 263 6.74 -14.06 -16.86
C ILE A 263 7.37 -12.68 -16.64
N TRP A 264 7.57 -12.31 -15.40
CA TRP A 264 8.16 -11.02 -15.03
C TRP A 264 9.62 -10.89 -15.41
N ASP A 265 10.37 -12.00 -15.50
CA ASP A 265 11.76 -12.03 -15.98
C ASP A 265 11.87 -11.60 -17.46
N THR A 266 10.78 -11.73 -18.21
CA THR A 266 10.68 -11.30 -19.61
C THR A 266 10.12 -9.88 -19.73
N LEU A 267 9.09 -9.54 -18.95
CA LEU A 267 8.36 -8.28 -19.12
C LEU A 267 9.01 -7.09 -18.41
N LEU A 268 9.64 -7.31 -17.24
CA LEU A 268 10.19 -6.21 -16.45
C LEU A 268 11.52 -5.64 -16.92
N PRO A 269 12.50 -6.41 -17.44
CA PRO A 269 13.80 -5.86 -17.81
C PRO A 269 13.71 -4.65 -18.74
N PRO A 270 12.96 -4.67 -19.85
CA PRO A 270 12.85 -3.49 -20.71
C PRO A 270 12.12 -2.32 -20.04
N LEU A 271 11.08 -2.61 -19.22
CA LEU A 271 10.31 -1.58 -18.53
C LEU A 271 11.11 -0.89 -17.40
N ALA A 272 12.06 -1.60 -16.82
CA ALA A 272 12.93 -1.11 -15.74
C ALA A 272 14.31 -0.65 -16.25
N HIS A 273 14.49 -0.46 -17.54
CA HIS A 273 15.75 -0.03 -18.17
C HIS A 273 16.96 -0.95 -17.85
N MET A 274 16.71 -2.22 -17.51
CA MET A 274 17.77 -3.18 -17.13
C MET A 274 18.86 -3.35 -18.21
N PRO A 275 18.55 -3.41 -19.52
CA PRO A 275 19.59 -3.50 -20.55
C PRO A 275 20.59 -2.32 -20.53
N GLU A 276 20.11 -1.11 -20.28
CA GLU A 276 20.95 0.10 -20.16
C GLU A 276 21.82 0.02 -18.89
N ILE A 277 21.22 -0.34 -17.76
CA ILE A 277 21.93 -0.50 -16.48
C ILE A 277 23.05 -1.54 -16.61
N ILE A 278 22.75 -2.70 -17.20
CA ILE A 278 23.73 -3.77 -17.44
C ILE A 278 24.89 -3.26 -18.28
N ASN A 279 24.60 -2.51 -19.35
CA ASN A 279 25.64 -1.98 -20.24
C ASN A 279 26.55 -0.99 -19.51
N LYS A 280 26.01 -0.06 -18.73
CA LYS A 280 26.78 0.93 -17.94
C LYS A 280 27.71 0.25 -16.94
N ILE A 281 27.21 -0.72 -16.17
CA ILE A 281 28.01 -1.47 -15.18
C ILE A 281 29.15 -2.21 -15.89
N ARG A 282 28.88 -2.99 -16.94
CA ARG A 282 29.91 -3.74 -17.69
C ARG A 282 30.97 -2.86 -18.32
N THR A 283 30.58 -1.69 -18.81
CA THR A 283 31.54 -0.74 -19.43
C THR A 283 32.48 -0.18 -18.37
N THR A 284 32.00 0.15 -17.19
CA THR A 284 32.81 0.62 -16.07
C THR A 284 33.79 -0.46 -15.60
N GLU A 285 33.32 -1.69 -15.40
CA GLU A 285 34.16 -2.83 -14.99
C GLU A 285 35.32 -3.08 -15.98
N ARG A 286 35.03 -3.05 -17.29
CA ARG A 286 36.07 -3.20 -18.34
C ARG A 286 37.11 -2.09 -18.26
N SER A 287 36.67 -0.85 -18.11
CA SER A 287 37.60 0.29 -18.04
C SER A 287 38.49 0.24 -16.79
N GLU A 288 38.01 -0.29 -15.67
CA GLU A 288 38.80 -0.49 -14.45
C GLU A 288 39.82 -1.63 -14.62
N GLN A 289 39.43 -2.75 -15.22
CA GLN A 289 40.32 -3.88 -15.50
C GLN A 289 41.46 -3.46 -16.47
N ASP A 290 41.16 -2.66 -17.48
CA ASP A 290 42.20 -2.19 -18.44
C ASP A 290 43.17 -1.20 -17.79
N ARG A 291 42.69 -0.34 -16.88
CA ARG A 291 43.56 0.53 -16.07
C ARG A 291 44.46 -0.23 -15.10
N GLN A 292 44.00 -1.37 -14.56
CA GLN A 292 44.82 -2.22 -13.69
C GLN A 292 45.88 -3.00 -14.42
N LYS A 293 45.65 -3.38 -15.69
CA LYS A 293 46.64 -4.07 -16.55
C LYS A 293 47.73 -3.15 -17.06
N THR A 294 47.48 -1.84 -17.09
CA THR A 294 48.42 -0.82 -17.57
C THR A 294 49.27 -0.19 -16.45
N LYS A 295 49.07 -0.56 -15.23
CA LYS A 295 49.90 -0.26 -14.05
C LYS A 295 50.79 -1.44 -13.69
#